data_39048360183ce63f0419ebc1688df8e7
#
_entry.id   39048360183ce63f0419ebc1688df8e7
#
_cell.length_a   1.000
_cell.length_b   1.000
_cell.length_c   1.000
_cell.angle_alpha   90.00
_cell.angle_beta   90.00
_cell.angle_gamma   90.00
#
_symmetry.space_group_name_H-M   'P 1'
#
loop_
_entity.id
_entity.type
_entity.pdbx_description
1 polymer ?
#
loop_
_entity_poly.entity_id
_entity_poly.type
_entity_poly.pdbx_seq_one_letter_code
_entity_poly.pdbx_strand_id
1 'polypeptide(L)'
;MHSATTRASLWVGIACLVAGQWTLSLLDTAGKLLAQAGYHVVMIAWMRYTINTVFMAVTLAPLYRHKTGRSILATRQPGLQIFRAAMLLLSTIVFFSVLKIVPLSEGTAMNFCAPLIVLAVSPWLLKEKSYPSRWVAVAVGFMGMLIVMRPGGGIVPAGVLLGAASAVIFAGVSVLSRKTNQTDHPLVTLFYGGLVGMIVSSLIVPFFWSSHMPTVREWLILASTGITSTIGHYFVNSAYKHAEASLLTPFFYLQIISATAMGWLVFHQLPDSLTALGIGIICASGMGIAYVEHRRNHPQRAGTAELPVSSGDQPQS
;
A
#
# COMPACT_ATOMS: atom_id res chain seq x y z
N MET A 1 5.57 -20.81 -17.88
CA MET A 1 6.52 -21.53 -17.02
C MET A 1 6.27 -21.07 -15.59
N HIS A 2 5.46 -21.83 -14.81
CA HIS A 2 5.24 -21.59 -13.39
C HIS A 2 6.38 -22.32 -12.65
N SER A 3 7.43 -21.61 -12.28
CA SER A 3 8.41 -22.16 -11.37
C SER A 3 7.73 -22.32 -10.00
N ALA A 4 7.72 -23.54 -9.49
CA ALA A 4 7.30 -23.82 -8.11
C ALA A 4 8.11 -22.90 -7.20
N THR A 5 7.44 -21.98 -6.50
CA THR A 5 8.07 -21.08 -5.54
C THR A 5 8.74 -21.93 -4.48
N THR A 6 10.06 -21.96 -4.44
CA THR A 6 10.78 -22.68 -3.41
C THR A 6 10.48 -22.05 -2.05
N ARG A 7 10.47 -22.83 -0.95
CA ARG A 7 10.27 -22.27 0.41
C ARG A 7 11.20 -21.11 0.70
N ALA A 8 12.45 -21.17 0.25
CA ALA A 8 13.44 -20.09 0.41
C ALA A 8 13.00 -18.80 -0.31
N SER A 9 12.48 -18.90 -1.54
CA SER A 9 11.97 -17.74 -2.30
C SER A 9 10.80 -17.06 -1.58
N LEU A 10 9.87 -17.83 -1.01
CA LEU A 10 8.73 -17.30 -0.26
C LEU A 10 9.19 -16.49 0.96
N TRP A 11 10.14 -17.01 1.75
CA TRP A 11 10.64 -16.29 2.92
C TRP A 11 11.36 -14.99 2.55
N VAL A 12 12.11 -14.99 1.44
CA VAL A 12 12.72 -13.74 0.90
C VAL A 12 11.64 -12.75 0.50
N GLY A 13 10.55 -13.18 -0.15
CA GLY A 13 9.41 -12.34 -0.49
C GLY A 13 8.75 -11.72 0.74
N ILE A 14 8.50 -12.51 1.78
CA ILE A 14 7.92 -12.05 3.05
C ILE A 14 8.87 -11.06 3.73
N ALA A 15 10.16 -11.35 3.82
CA ALA A 15 11.14 -10.46 4.43
C ALA A 15 11.24 -9.11 3.71
N CYS A 16 11.26 -9.11 2.37
CA CYS A 16 11.20 -7.89 1.56
C CYS A 16 9.91 -7.11 1.86
N LEU A 17 8.76 -7.78 1.93
CA LEU A 17 7.50 -7.10 2.21
C LEU A 17 7.51 -6.47 3.60
N VAL A 18 7.93 -7.20 4.63
CA VAL A 18 8.03 -6.69 6.00
C VAL A 18 8.95 -5.47 6.06
N ALA A 19 10.15 -5.56 5.46
CA ALA A 19 11.07 -4.43 5.39
C ALA A 19 10.45 -3.22 4.68
N GLY A 20 9.71 -3.45 3.60
CA GLY A 20 8.96 -2.43 2.87
C GLY A 20 7.91 -1.74 3.74
N GLN A 21 7.11 -2.51 4.47
CA GLN A 21 6.05 -1.98 5.34
C GLN A 21 6.62 -1.15 6.51
N TRP A 22 7.70 -1.61 7.15
CA TRP A 22 8.38 -0.82 8.16
C TRP A 22 8.95 0.49 7.61
N THR A 23 9.54 0.45 6.42
CA THR A 23 10.08 1.64 5.75
C THR A 23 8.96 2.63 5.38
N LEU A 24 7.80 2.14 4.93
CA LEU A 24 6.63 2.98 4.67
C LEU A 24 6.04 3.57 5.96
N SER A 25 6.05 2.85 7.07
CA SER A 25 5.64 3.40 8.36
C SER A 25 6.61 4.50 8.86
N LEU A 26 7.90 4.41 8.56
CA LEU A 26 8.85 5.51 8.81
C LEU A 26 8.53 6.75 7.97
N LEU A 27 8.17 6.56 6.70
CA LEU A 27 7.68 7.63 5.83
C LEU A 27 6.46 8.34 6.46
N ASP A 28 5.46 7.56 6.87
CA ASP A 28 4.21 8.09 7.43
C ASP A 28 4.48 8.81 8.76
N THR A 29 5.38 8.28 9.58
CA THR A 29 5.85 8.91 10.82
C THR A 29 6.53 10.25 10.56
N ALA A 30 7.46 10.31 9.60
CA ALA A 30 8.13 11.56 9.21
C ALA A 30 7.12 12.59 8.68
N GLY A 31 6.18 12.16 7.84
CA GLY A 31 5.11 13.02 7.32
C GLY A 31 4.22 13.58 8.43
N LYS A 32 3.84 12.76 9.41
CA LYS A 32 3.06 13.18 10.58
C LYS A 32 3.84 14.17 11.45
N LEU A 33 5.10 13.90 11.76
CA LEU A 33 5.97 14.81 12.53
C LEU A 33 6.01 16.20 11.88
N LEU A 34 6.26 16.28 10.58
CA LEU A 34 6.32 17.52 9.83
C LEU A 34 4.96 18.25 9.79
N ALA A 35 3.87 17.51 9.59
CA ALA A 35 2.52 18.07 9.58
C ALA A 35 2.13 18.65 10.94
N GLN A 36 2.55 18.01 12.05
CA GLN A 36 2.36 18.52 13.41
C GLN A 36 3.30 19.70 13.75
N ALA A 37 4.49 19.74 13.15
CA ALA A 37 5.42 20.87 13.27
C ALA A 37 4.96 22.13 12.50
N GLY A 38 3.78 22.06 11.83
CA GLY A 38 3.18 23.21 11.15
C GLY A 38 3.48 23.31 9.66
N TYR A 39 4.22 22.34 9.08
CA TYR A 39 4.44 22.30 7.64
C TYR A 39 3.15 21.93 6.90
N HIS A 40 2.89 22.64 5.80
CA HIS A 40 1.75 22.32 4.98
C HIS A 40 1.94 20.97 4.27
N VAL A 41 0.90 20.14 4.23
CA VAL A 41 0.97 18.76 3.67
C VAL A 41 1.40 18.75 2.19
N VAL A 42 1.13 19.83 1.45
CA VAL A 42 1.59 20.01 0.06
C VAL A 42 3.11 20.12 0.00
N MET A 43 3.75 20.83 0.94
CA MET A 43 5.21 20.94 1.02
C MET A 43 5.86 19.59 1.34
N ILE A 44 5.26 18.84 2.27
CA ILE A 44 5.72 17.49 2.62
C ILE A 44 5.62 16.56 1.39
N ALA A 45 4.48 16.59 0.70
CA ALA A 45 4.28 15.81 -0.53
C ALA A 45 5.26 16.24 -1.64
N TRP A 46 5.46 17.53 -1.84
CA TRP A 46 6.42 18.05 -2.82
C TRP A 46 7.82 17.53 -2.59
N MET A 47 8.34 17.61 -1.37
CA MET A 47 9.68 17.13 -1.05
C MET A 47 9.79 15.60 -1.21
N ARG A 48 8.76 14.86 -0.75
CA ARG A 48 8.67 13.42 -0.96
C ARG A 48 8.78 13.03 -2.43
N TYR A 49 7.97 13.65 -3.31
CA TYR A 49 7.96 13.31 -4.73
C TYR A 49 9.21 13.79 -5.46
N THR A 50 9.76 14.94 -5.08
CA THR A 50 11.00 15.47 -5.66
C THR A 50 12.18 14.53 -5.37
N ILE A 51 12.41 14.20 -4.11
CA ILE A 51 13.50 13.28 -3.71
C ILE A 51 13.27 11.88 -4.28
N ASN A 52 12.04 11.36 -4.25
CA ASN A 52 11.71 10.07 -4.86
C ASN A 52 12.06 10.05 -6.35
N THR A 53 11.66 11.09 -7.10
CA THR A 53 11.92 11.16 -8.54
C THR A 53 13.40 11.28 -8.85
N VAL A 54 14.12 12.16 -8.15
CA VAL A 54 15.57 12.33 -8.32
C VAL A 54 16.31 11.03 -7.98
N PHE A 55 15.97 10.41 -6.85
CA PHE A 55 16.59 9.15 -6.44
C PHE A 55 16.33 8.03 -7.47
N MET A 56 15.09 7.90 -7.95
CA MET A 56 14.77 6.90 -9.00
C MET A 56 15.47 7.22 -10.34
N ALA A 57 15.56 8.50 -10.72
CA ALA A 57 16.21 8.91 -11.96
C ALA A 57 17.71 8.58 -11.94
N VAL A 58 18.35 8.79 -10.79
CA VAL A 58 19.80 8.56 -10.64
C VAL A 58 20.13 7.07 -10.47
N THR A 59 19.30 6.31 -9.73
CA THR A 59 19.63 4.92 -9.35
C THR A 59 18.93 3.88 -10.21
N LEU A 60 17.60 3.95 -10.32
CA LEU A 60 16.80 2.89 -10.92
C LEU A 60 16.60 3.05 -12.42
N ALA A 61 16.55 4.28 -12.93
CA ALA A 61 16.33 4.52 -14.36
C ALA A 61 17.52 4.03 -15.22
N PRO A 62 18.80 4.30 -14.88
CA PRO A 62 19.94 3.75 -15.61
C PRO A 62 19.98 2.21 -15.56
N LEU A 63 19.72 1.63 -14.37
CA LEU A 63 19.68 0.18 -14.20
C LEU A 63 18.57 -0.47 -15.02
N TYR A 64 17.38 0.15 -15.05
CA TYR A 64 16.26 -0.30 -15.87
C TYR A 64 16.61 -0.27 -17.36
N ARG A 65 17.20 0.85 -17.84
CA ARG A 65 17.63 1.00 -19.22
C ARG A 65 18.69 -0.04 -19.61
N HIS A 66 19.67 -0.28 -18.74
CA HIS A 66 20.70 -1.29 -18.97
C HIS A 66 20.12 -2.70 -19.08
N LYS A 67 19.13 -3.06 -18.24
CA LYS A 67 18.52 -4.40 -18.23
C LYS A 67 17.49 -4.63 -19.34
N THR A 68 16.76 -3.61 -19.75
CA THR A 68 15.62 -3.77 -20.67
C THR A 68 15.82 -3.14 -22.04
N GLY A 69 16.87 -2.32 -22.22
CA GLY A 69 17.07 -1.50 -23.40
C GLY A 69 16.05 -0.38 -23.60
N ARG A 70 15.12 -0.18 -22.67
CA ARG A 70 14.01 0.79 -22.76
C ARG A 70 14.20 1.94 -21.80
N SER A 71 13.69 3.13 -22.18
CA SER A 71 13.60 4.26 -21.25
C SER A 71 12.54 3.99 -20.19
N ILE A 72 12.78 4.41 -18.95
CA ILE A 72 11.79 4.37 -17.85
C ILE A 72 10.58 5.30 -18.13
N LEU A 73 10.73 6.25 -19.08
CA LEU A 73 9.64 7.11 -19.56
C LEU A 73 8.78 6.44 -20.65
N ALA A 74 9.22 5.29 -21.19
CA ALA A 74 8.47 4.62 -22.24
C ALA A 74 7.24 3.91 -21.67
N THR A 75 6.07 4.46 -21.93
CA THR A 75 4.75 3.91 -21.55
C THR A 75 3.85 3.76 -22.75
N ARG A 76 2.98 2.77 -22.73
CA ARG A 76 1.93 2.58 -23.75
C ARG A 76 0.66 3.37 -23.45
N GLN A 77 0.50 3.86 -22.22
CA GLN A 77 -0.71 4.54 -21.75
C GLN A 77 -0.39 5.83 -20.97
N PRO A 78 0.21 6.85 -21.62
CA PRO A 78 0.69 8.06 -20.92
C PRO A 78 -0.43 8.80 -20.20
N GLY A 79 -1.60 8.96 -20.83
CA GLY A 79 -2.74 9.64 -20.19
C GLY A 79 -3.22 8.93 -18.91
N LEU A 80 -3.28 7.59 -18.92
CA LEU A 80 -3.68 6.81 -17.76
C LEU A 80 -2.62 6.88 -16.64
N GLN A 81 -1.32 6.86 -17.00
CA GLN A 81 -0.22 7.02 -16.04
C GLN A 81 -0.27 8.40 -15.37
N ILE A 82 -0.50 9.48 -16.14
CA ILE A 82 -0.60 10.84 -15.61
C ILE A 82 -1.82 10.95 -14.67
N PHE A 83 -2.99 10.48 -15.10
CA PHE A 83 -4.21 10.53 -14.28
C PHE A 83 -4.03 9.73 -12.97
N ARG A 84 -3.50 8.50 -13.05
CA ARG A 84 -3.20 7.69 -11.88
C ARG A 84 -2.22 8.40 -10.94
N ALA A 85 -1.17 9.03 -11.48
CA ALA A 85 -0.16 9.73 -10.69
C ALA A 85 -0.73 10.99 -10.00
N ALA A 86 -1.61 11.73 -10.69
CA ALA A 86 -2.33 12.85 -10.09
C ALA A 86 -3.25 12.40 -8.94
N MET A 87 -3.97 11.29 -9.13
CA MET A 87 -4.77 10.66 -8.08
C MET A 87 -3.91 10.20 -6.89
N LEU A 88 -2.69 9.68 -7.16
CA LEU A 88 -1.75 9.29 -6.11
C LEU A 88 -1.25 10.50 -5.31
N LEU A 89 -0.96 11.63 -5.96
CA LEU A 89 -0.63 12.88 -5.28
C LEU A 89 -1.78 13.34 -4.39
N LEU A 90 -3.01 13.35 -4.92
CA LEU A 90 -4.21 13.70 -4.15
C LEU A 90 -4.37 12.77 -2.93
N SER A 91 -4.23 11.47 -3.13
CA SER A 91 -4.26 10.47 -2.05
C SER A 91 -3.21 10.78 -0.98
N THR A 92 -1.99 11.13 -1.37
CA THR A 92 -0.90 11.48 -0.43
C THR A 92 -1.24 12.73 0.38
N ILE A 93 -1.76 13.78 -0.25
CA ILE A 93 -2.13 15.04 0.42
C ILE A 93 -3.26 14.77 1.42
N VAL A 94 -4.31 14.05 1.01
CA VAL A 94 -5.43 13.70 1.88
C VAL A 94 -4.97 12.81 3.03
N PHE A 95 -4.14 11.80 2.78
CA PHE A 95 -3.62 10.91 3.82
C PHE A 95 -2.76 11.64 4.84
N PHE A 96 -1.83 12.50 4.43
CA PHE A 96 -1.06 13.32 5.38
C PHE A 96 -1.95 14.31 6.15
N SER A 97 -3.05 14.80 5.55
CA SER A 97 -4.05 15.60 6.26
C SER A 97 -4.76 14.78 7.34
N VAL A 98 -5.06 13.50 7.09
CA VAL A 98 -5.56 12.56 8.11
C VAL A 98 -4.54 12.41 9.23
N LEU A 99 -3.29 12.10 8.90
CA LEU A 99 -2.23 11.86 9.89
C LEU A 99 -1.94 13.07 10.77
N LYS A 100 -2.22 14.28 10.29
CA LYS A 100 -2.08 15.53 11.08
C LYS A 100 -3.03 15.54 12.29
N ILE A 101 -4.22 14.97 12.16
CA ILE A 101 -5.32 15.10 13.15
C ILE A 101 -5.73 13.77 13.78
N VAL A 102 -5.28 12.63 13.24
CA VAL A 102 -5.62 11.29 13.69
C VAL A 102 -4.34 10.54 14.11
N PRO A 103 -4.38 9.67 15.14
CA PRO A 103 -3.24 8.80 15.47
C PRO A 103 -2.76 7.98 14.27
N LEU A 104 -1.45 7.67 14.25
CA LEU A 104 -0.82 7.01 13.10
C LEU A 104 -1.43 5.64 12.78
N SER A 105 -1.68 4.83 13.81
CA SER A 105 -2.31 3.51 13.69
C SER A 105 -3.72 3.58 13.12
N GLU A 106 -4.51 4.55 13.57
CA GLU A 106 -5.89 4.75 13.14
C GLU A 106 -5.96 5.22 11.69
N GLY A 107 -5.14 6.24 11.33
CA GLY A 107 -5.05 6.73 9.95
C GLY A 107 -4.61 5.63 8.99
N THR A 108 -3.62 4.82 9.38
CA THR A 108 -3.17 3.67 8.59
C THR A 108 -4.28 2.62 8.46
N ALA A 109 -4.98 2.28 9.55
CA ALA A 109 -6.09 1.33 9.51
C ALA A 109 -7.22 1.79 8.57
N MET A 110 -7.58 3.08 8.59
CA MET A 110 -8.56 3.66 7.67
C MET A 110 -8.13 3.46 6.21
N ASN A 111 -6.86 3.72 5.90
CA ASN A 111 -6.35 3.56 4.54
C ASN A 111 -6.34 2.08 4.09
N PHE A 112 -6.17 1.14 5.03
CA PHE A 112 -6.26 -0.31 4.76
C PHE A 112 -7.68 -0.82 4.47
N CYS A 113 -8.70 0.03 4.53
CA CYS A 113 -10.00 -0.27 3.95
C CYS A 113 -10.02 -0.17 2.42
N ALA A 114 -9.03 0.47 1.79
CA ALA A 114 -8.94 0.57 0.34
C ALA A 114 -8.96 -0.79 -0.39
N PRO A 115 -8.24 -1.84 0.04
CA PRO A 115 -8.36 -3.17 -0.56
C PRO A 115 -9.79 -3.74 -0.51
N LEU A 116 -10.55 -3.48 0.55
CA LEU A 116 -11.93 -3.91 0.68
C LEU A 116 -12.85 -3.14 -0.29
N ILE A 117 -12.61 -1.84 -0.47
CA ILE A 117 -13.30 -1.02 -1.46
C ILE A 117 -12.98 -1.55 -2.87
N VAL A 118 -11.71 -1.84 -3.17
CA VAL A 118 -11.31 -2.45 -4.46
C VAL A 118 -12.03 -3.78 -4.67
N LEU A 119 -12.11 -4.61 -3.64
CA LEU A 119 -12.82 -5.89 -3.69
C LEU A 119 -14.31 -5.70 -3.98
N ALA A 120 -14.95 -4.70 -3.37
CA ALA A 120 -16.34 -4.36 -3.60
C ALA A 120 -16.60 -3.89 -5.04
N VAL A 121 -15.74 -3.02 -5.61
CA VAL A 121 -15.95 -2.44 -6.93
C VAL A 121 -15.38 -3.28 -8.09
N SER A 122 -14.55 -4.29 -7.81
CA SER A 122 -13.89 -5.12 -8.84
C SER A 122 -14.86 -5.85 -9.80
N PRO A 123 -16.04 -6.33 -9.39
CA PRO A 123 -16.97 -6.96 -10.30
C PRO A 123 -17.44 -6.02 -11.42
N TRP A 124 -17.63 -4.74 -11.11
CA TRP A 124 -18.10 -3.73 -12.08
C TRP A 124 -16.96 -3.13 -12.91
N LEU A 125 -15.82 -2.79 -12.26
CA LEU A 125 -14.71 -2.11 -12.92
C LEU A 125 -13.76 -3.05 -13.66
N LEU A 126 -13.53 -4.24 -13.13
CA LEU A 126 -12.61 -5.23 -13.68
C LEU A 126 -13.31 -6.43 -14.32
N LYS A 127 -14.68 -6.45 -14.32
CA LYS A 127 -15.51 -7.56 -14.80
C LYS A 127 -15.14 -8.91 -14.18
N GLU A 128 -14.69 -8.89 -12.91
CA GLU A 128 -14.36 -10.09 -12.15
C GLU A 128 -15.63 -10.79 -11.64
N LYS A 129 -15.56 -12.12 -11.46
CA LYS A 129 -16.67 -12.88 -10.86
C LYS A 129 -16.83 -12.46 -9.40
N SER A 130 -18.06 -12.09 -9.03
CA SER A 130 -18.43 -11.80 -7.64
C SER A 130 -18.84 -13.07 -6.92
N TYR A 131 -18.39 -13.20 -5.65
CA TYR A 131 -18.73 -14.33 -4.80
C TYR A 131 -19.25 -13.83 -3.45
N PRO A 132 -20.20 -14.52 -2.80
CA PRO A 132 -20.74 -14.10 -1.51
C PRO A 132 -19.68 -13.87 -0.43
N SER A 133 -18.61 -14.68 -0.41
CA SER A 133 -17.50 -14.53 0.53
C SER A 133 -16.80 -13.17 0.43
N ARG A 134 -16.75 -12.55 -0.76
CA ARG A 134 -16.20 -11.19 -0.94
C ARG A 134 -17.08 -10.15 -0.24
N TRP A 135 -18.39 -10.25 -0.38
CA TRP A 135 -19.32 -9.32 0.24
C TRP A 135 -19.34 -9.42 1.76
N VAL A 136 -19.23 -10.65 2.30
CA VAL A 136 -19.08 -10.86 3.74
C VAL A 136 -17.80 -10.20 4.25
N ALA A 137 -16.66 -10.39 3.58
CA ALA A 137 -15.42 -9.77 3.96
C ALA A 137 -15.51 -8.23 3.89
N VAL A 138 -16.09 -7.68 2.82
CA VAL A 138 -16.30 -6.23 2.71
C VAL A 138 -17.15 -5.70 3.86
N ALA A 139 -18.27 -6.35 4.17
CA ALA A 139 -19.15 -5.93 5.26
C ALA A 139 -18.44 -5.98 6.62
N VAL A 140 -17.75 -7.09 6.93
CA VAL A 140 -17.00 -7.26 8.19
C VAL A 140 -15.87 -6.22 8.31
N GLY A 141 -15.09 -6.02 7.26
CA GLY A 141 -13.99 -5.04 7.28
C GLY A 141 -14.50 -3.60 7.39
N PHE A 142 -15.64 -3.30 6.77
CA PHE A 142 -16.28 -1.98 6.88
C PHE A 142 -16.82 -1.73 8.30
N MET A 143 -17.36 -2.75 8.97
CA MET A 143 -17.72 -2.68 10.38
C MET A 143 -16.50 -2.39 11.26
N GLY A 144 -15.37 -3.05 11.00
CA GLY A 144 -14.11 -2.75 11.67
C GLY A 144 -13.67 -1.29 11.48
N MET A 145 -13.79 -0.76 10.26
CA MET A 145 -13.51 0.65 9.95
C MET A 145 -14.42 1.60 10.74
N LEU A 146 -15.72 1.32 10.83
CA LEU A 146 -16.65 2.13 11.61
C LEU A 146 -16.30 2.13 13.11
N ILE A 147 -15.84 0.99 13.64
CA ILE A 147 -15.35 0.87 15.02
C ILE A 147 -14.11 1.74 15.24
N VAL A 148 -13.16 1.77 14.30
CA VAL A 148 -11.98 2.64 14.37
C VAL A 148 -12.36 4.11 14.26
N MET A 149 -13.21 4.46 13.31
CA MET A 149 -13.60 5.86 13.06
C MET A 149 -14.48 6.46 14.16
N ARG A 150 -15.30 5.66 14.83
CA ARG A 150 -16.25 6.08 15.88
C ARG A 150 -16.94 7.41 15.57
N PRO A 151 -17.75 7.51 14.51
CA PRO A 151 -18.44 8.75 14.19
C PRO A 151 -19.26 9.20 15.39
N GLY A 152 -18.88 10.33 15.99
CA GLY A 152 -19.52 10.90 17.19
C GLY A 152 -18.83 10.62 18.53
N GLY A 153 -17.69 9.88 18.60
CA GLY A 153 -17.13 9.42 19.89
C GLY A 153 -15.62 9.44 20.04
N GLY A 154 -14.80 10.12 19.36
CA GLY A 154 -13.34 10.10 19.61
C GLY A 154 -12.48 10.75 18.55
N ILE A 155 -12.78 10.49 17.29
CA ILE A 155 -12.12 11.18 16.17
C ILE A 155 -13.00 12.35 15.76
N VAL A 156 -12.36 13.53 15.59
CA VAL A 156 -13.06 14.71 15.07
C VAL A 156 -13.72 14.40 13.72
N PRO A 157 -14.94 14.94 13.44
CA PRO A 157 -15.68 14.62 12.20
C PRO A 157 -14.88 14.83 10.91
N ALA A 158 -13.99 15.84 10.88
CA ALA A 158 -13.08 16.06 9.77
C ALA A 158 -12.11 14.88 9.56
N GLY A 159 -11.63 14.25 10.63
CA GLY A 159 -10.76 13.07 10.54
C GLY A 159 -11.48 11.85 9.96
N VAL A 160 -12.73 11.64 10.34
CA VAL A 160 -13.58 10.57 9.78
C VAL A 160 -13.80 10.78 8.29
N LEU A 161 -14.18 11.99 7.88
CA LEU A 161 -14.44 12.31 6.48
C LEU A 161 -13.18 12.20 5.61
N LEU A 162 -12.06 12.77 6.08
CA LEU A 162 -10.78 12.69 5.39
C LEU A 162 -10.26 11.25 5.31
N GLY A 163 -10.42 10.46 6.38
CA GLY A 163 -10.03 9.06 6.40
C GLY A 163 -10.81 8.22 5.39
N ALA A 164 -12.13 8.39 5.34
CA ALA A 164 -12.98 7.75 4.34
C ALA A 164 -12.60 8.18 2.91
N ALA A 165 -12.40 9.48 2.68
CA ALA A 165 -11.96 10.02 1.38
C ALA A 165 -10.59 9.44 0.98
N SER A 166 -9.62 9.36 1.91
CA SER A 166 -8.31 8.75 1.67
C SER A 166 -8.43 7.31 1.19
N ALA A 167 -9.23 6.49 1.90
CA ALA A 167 -9.44 5.08 1.54
C ALA A 167 -10.05 4.94 0.12
N VAL A 168 -11.06 5.76 -0.22
CA VAL A 168 -11.71 5.75 -1.54
C VAL A 168 -10.73 6.17 -2.64
N ILE A 169 -9.98 7.27 -2.44
CA ILE A 169 -9.01 7.75 -3.42
C ILE A 169 -7.90 6.70 -3.62
N PHE A 170 -7.39 6.13 -2.53
CA PHE A 170 -6.34 5.11 -2.62
C PHE A 170 -6.84 3.81 -3.25
N ALA A 171 -8.10 3.43 -3.06
CA ALA A 171 -8.74 2.34 -3.79
C ALA A 171 -8.76 2.62 -5.31
N GLY A 172 -9.11 3.84 -5.71
CA GLY A 172 -9.04 4.29 -7.11
C GLY A 172 -7.62 4.18 -7.69
N VAL A 173 -6.62 4.67 -6.96
CA VAL A 173 -5.20 4.53 -7.34
C VAL A 173 -4.81 3.05 -7.50
N SER A 174 -5.28 2.18 -6.62
CA SER A 174 -4.97 0.75 -6.67
C SER A 174 -5.56 0.08 -7.91
N VAL A 175 -6.81 0.39 -8.27
CA VAL A 175 -7.46 -0.10 -9.50
C VAL A 175 -6.73 0.39 -10.75
N LEU A 176 -6.41 1.69 -10.80
CA LEU A 176 -5.65 2.28 -11.91
C LEU A 176 -4.24 1.67 -12.03
N SER A 177 -3.58 1.39 -10.90
CA SER A 177 -2.27 0.75 -10.88
C SER A 177 -2.33 -0.69 -11.41
N ARG A 178 -3.38 -1.46 -11.08
CA ARG A 178 -3.60 -2.78 -11.69
C ARG A 178 -3.73 -2.69 -13.19
N LYS A 179 -4.48 -1.70 -13.69
CA LYS A 179 -4.69 -1.51 -15.13
C LYS A 179 -3.41 -1.09 -15.86
N THR A 180 -2.64 -0.14 -15.31
CA THR A 180 -1.37 0.31 -15.93
C THR A 180 -0.31 -0.79 -15.91
N ASN A 181 -0.22 -1.59 -14.84
CA ASN A 181 0.76 -2.66 -14.71
C ASN A 181 0.48 -3.88 -15.61
N GLN A 182 -0.68 -3.94 -16.28
CA GLN A 182 -0.94 -4.96 -17.33
C GLN A 182 -0.14 -4.68 -18.61
N THR A 183 0.20 -3.44 -18.89
CA THR A 183 0.88 -3.02 -20.12
C THR A 183 2.27 -2.49 -19.90
N ASP A 184 2.51 -1.85 -18.75
CA ASP A 184 3.76 -1.20 -18.42
C ASP A 184 4.47 -1.93 -17.27
N HIS A 185 5.79 -1.81 -17.25
CA HIS A 185 6.57 -2.37 -16.14
C HIS A 185 6.29 -1.57 -14.84
N PRO A 186 6.17 -2.21 -13.66
CA PRO A 186 5.88 -1.54 -12.39
C PRO A 186 6.82 -0.38 -12.04
N LEU A 187 8.10 -0.45 -12.43
CA LEU A 187 9.05 0.66 -12.23
C LEU A 187 8.69 1.90 -13.05
N VAL A 188 8.12 1.73 -14.26
CA VAL A 188 7.60 2.84 -15.08
C VAL A 188 6.44 3.51 -14.34
N THR A 189 5.51 2.70 -13.84
CA THR A 189 4.36 3.18 -13.06
C THR A 189 4.79 3.94 -11.79
N LEU A 190 5.80 3.44 -11.06
CA LEU A 190 6.35 4.12 -9.89
C LEU A 190 7.03 5.44 -10.27
N PHE A 191 7.82 5.44 -11.35
CA PHE A 191 8.53 6.64 -11.83
C PHE A 191 7.55 7.74 -12.26
N TYR A 192 6.50 7.39 -13.02
CA TYR A 192 5.42 8.34 -13.37
C TYR A 192 4.72 8.89 -12.14
N GLY A 193 4.50 8.07 -11.10
CA GLY A 193 3.96 8.52 -9.81
C GLY A 193 4.81 9.61 -9.17
N GLY A 194 6.12 9.41 -9.14
CA GLY A 194 7.09 10.39 -8.66
C GLY A 194 7.12 11.66 -9.54
N LEU A 195 7.33 11.47 -10.85
CA LEU A 195 7.53 12.55 -11.81
C LEU A 195 6.33 13.52 -11.87
N VAL A 196 5.13 12.99 -12.06
CA VAL A 196 3.91 13.82 -12.11
C VAL A 196 3.64 14.44 -10.75
N GLY A 197 3.84 13.67 -9.66
CA GLY A 197 3.74 14.18 -8.30
C GLY A 197 4.68 15.36 -8.06
N MET A 198 5.95 15.26 -8.48
CA MET A 198 6.94 16.32 -8.41
C MET A 198 6.51 17.55 -9.22
N ILE A 199 6.15 17.37 -10.49
CA ILE A 199 5.78 18.48 -11.38
C ILE A 199 4.56 19.22 -10.83
N VAL A 200 3.47 18.50 -10.54
CA VAL A 200 2.22 19.11 -10.08
C VAL A 200 2.40 19.76 -8.70
N SER A 201 3.07 19.09 -7.76
CA SER A 201 3.30 19.69 -6.44
C SER A 201 4.26 20.88 -6.50
N SER A 202 5.23 20.93 -7.43
CA SER A 202 6.11 22.10 -7.64
C SER A 202 5.35 23.33 -8.13
N LEU A 203 4.28 23.15 -8.91
CA LEU A 203 3.42 24.24 -9.35
C LEU A 203 2.53 24.77 -8.21
N ILE A 204 2.19 23.93 -7.25
CA ILE A 204 1.25 24.24 -6.17
C ILE A 204 1.97 24.73 -4.90
N VAL A 205 3.16 24.19 -4.60
CA VAL A 205 3.87 24.45 -3.34
C VAL A 205 4.15 25.93 -3.05
N PRO A 206 4.40 26.82 -4.04
CA PRO A 206 4.63 28.24 -3.74
C PRO A 206 3.45 28.92 -3.02
N PHE A 207 2.22 28.44 -3.25
CA PHE A 207 1.01 28.97 -2.61
C PHE A 207 0.80 28.43 -1.18
N PHE A 208 1.53 27.38 -0.80
CA PHE A 208 1.42 26.67 0.48
C PHE A 208 2.75 26.61 1.23
N TRP A 209 3.68 27.52 0.90
CA TRP A 209 4.96 27.56 1.56
C TRP A 209 4.80 27.96 3.03
N SER A 210 5.48 27.25 3.92
CA SER A 210 5.46 27.57 5.35
C SER A 210 6.13 28.93 5.61
N SER A 211 5.58 29.69 6.56
CA SER A 211 6.09 31.03 6.92
C SER A 211 7.48 31.03 7.56
N HIS A 212 7.93 29.88 8.08
CA HIS A 212 9.27 29.70 8.64
C HIS A 212 10.12 28.77 7.77
N MET A 213 11.40 29.06 7.69
CA MET A 213 12.37 28.22 6.99
C MET A 213 12.67 26.99 7.84
N PRO A 214 12.67 25.78 7.23
CA PRO A 214 13.03 24.57 7.94
C PRO A 214 14.46 24.62 8.47
N THR A 215 14.65 24.14 9.70
CA THR A 215 15.97 23.88 10.27
C THR A 215 16.66 22.74 9.52
N VAL A 216 17.97 22.58 9.69
CA VAL A 216 18.72 21.46 9.08
C VAL A 216 18.12 20.11 9.45
N ARG A 217 17.66 19.92 10.69
CA ARG A 217 17.00 18.70 11.15
C ARG A 217 15.70 18.46 10.38
N GLU A 218 14.88 19.47 10.18
CA GLU A 218 13.59 19.37 9.47
C GLU A 218 13.81 19.12 7.97
N TRP A 219 14.85 19.73 7.36
CA TRP A 219 15.25 19.41 6.00
C TRP A 219 15.66 17.95 5.84
N LEU A 220 16.37 17.37 6.81
CA LEU A 220 16.74 15.95 6.81
C LEU A 220 15.49 15.05 6.94
N ILE A 221 14.52 15.43 7.79
CA ILE A 221 13.25 14.69 7.93
C ILE A 221 12.44 14.81 6.64
N LEU A 222 12.35 15.99 6.02
CA LEU A 222 11.69 16.20 4.72
C LEU A 222 12.33 15.31 3.64
N ALA A 223 13.65 15.31 3.53
CA ALA A 223 14.36 14.49 2.56
C ALA A 223 14.16 12.98 2.82
N SER A 224 14.12 12.57 4.10
CA SER A 224 13.89 11.17 4.46
C SER A 224 12.55 10.64 3.94
N THR A 225 11.51 11.48 3.78
CA THR A 225 10.22 11.06 3.25
C THR A 225 10.31 10.52 1.83
N GLY A 226 11.12 11.14 0.97
CA GLY A 226 11.32 10.66 -0.41
C GLY A 226 12.19 9.39 -0.48
N ILE A 227 13.24 9.32 0.34
CA ILE A 227 14.13 8.16 0.41
C ILE A 227 13.37 6.94 0.92
N THR A 228 12.68 7.06 2.05
CA THR A 228 11.88 5.98 2.64
C THR A 228 10.74 5.56 1.72
N SER A 229 10.09 6.50 1.02
CA SER A 229 9.10 6.20 0.00
C SER A 229 9.67 5.31 -1.11
N THR A 230 10.85 5.67 -1.65
CA THR A 230 11.47 4.89 -2.74
C THR A 230 11.90 3.52 -2.29
N ILE A 231 12.59 3.43 -1.14
CA ILE A 231 13.09 2.17 -0.58
C ILE A 231 11.92 1.25 -0.22
N GLY A 232 10.90 1.78 0.46
CA GLY A 232 9.72 1.01 0.86
C GLY A 232 8.99 0.41 -0.34
N HIS A 233 8.69 1.22 -1.35
CA HIS A 233 8.06 0.73 -2.57
C HIS A 233 8.95 -0.21 -3.37
N TYR A 234 10.27 -0.02 -3.38
CA TYR A 234 11.20 -0.96 -4.01
C TYR A 234 11.15 -2.33 -3.34
N PHE A 235 11.16 -2.39 -2.01
CA PHE A 235 11.04 -3.64 -1.26
C PHE A 235 9.69 -4.32 -1.49
N VAL A 236 8.59 -3.57 -1.46
CA VAL A 236 7.24 -4.10 -1.77
C VAL A 236 7.20 -4.70 -3.18
N ASN A 237 7.73 -3.99 -4.19
CA ASN A 237 7.79 -4.52 -5.56
C ASN A 237 8.75 -5.72 -5.69
N SER A 238 9.82 -5.75 -4.90
CA SER A 238 10.76 -6.89 -4.89
C SER A 238 10.12 -8.13 -4.28
N ALA A 239 9.25 -7.98 -3.28
CA ALA A 239 8.51 -9.10 -2.70
C ALA A 239 7.70 -9.87 -3.75
N TYR A 240 7.05 -9.17 -4.68
CA TYR A 240 6.27 -9.78 -5.77
C TYR A 240 7.10 -10.56 -6.80
N LYS A 241 8.43 -10.41 -6.81
CA LYS A 241 9.31 -11.23 -7.64
C LYS A 241 9.56 -12.62 -7.04
N HIS A 242 9.38 -12.75 -5.74
CA HIS A 242 9.73 -13.93 -4.97
C HIS A 242 8.51 -14.76 -4.54
N ALA A 243 7.31 -14.16 -4.50
CA ALA A 243 6.09 -14.85 -4.11
C ALA A 243 4.86 -14.29 -4.83
N GLU A 244 3.84 -15.11 -4.97
CA GLU A 244 2.55 -14.74 -5.53
C GLU A 244 1.84 -13.70 -4.65
N ALA A 245 1.12 -12.78 -5.29
CA ALA A 245 0.39 -11.71 -4.58
C ALA A 245 -0.59 -12.25 -3.54
N SER A 246 -1.25 -13.36 -3.82
CA SER A 246 -2.19 -14.02 -2.91
C SER A 246 -1.55 -14.48 -1.60
N LEU A 247 -0.28 -14.92 -1.66
CA LEU A 247 0.49 -15.34 -0.48
C LEU A 247 1.01 -14.14 0.31
N LEU A 248 1.29 -13.01 -0.36
CA LEU A 248 1.82 -11.80 0.27
C LEU A 248 0.73 -10.91 0.87
N THR A 249 -0.50 -10.96 0.35
CA THR A 249 -1.60 -10.06 0.77
C THR A 249 -1.82 -10.02 2.28
N PRO A 250 -1.83 -11.13 3.04
CA PRO A 250 -2.00 -11.07 4.49
C PRO A 250 -0.92 -10.25 5.21
N PHE A 251 0.30 -10.28 4.69
CA PHE A 251 1.45 -9.60 5.30
C PHE A 251 1.45 -8.08 5.08
N PHE A 252 0.61 -7.56 4.18
CA PHE A 252 0.42 -6.10 4.05
C PHE A 252 -0.14 -5.48 5.32
N TYR A 253 -0.98 -6.20 6.05
CA TYR A 253 -1.56 -5.71 7.31
C TYR A 253 -0.52 -5.52 8.43
N LEU A 254 0.71 -6.05 8.27
CA LEU A 254 1.83 -5.77 9.17
C LEU A 254 2.22 -4.28 9.19
N GLN A 255 1.82 -3.49 8.17
CA GLN A 255 2.00 -2.04 8.22
C GLN A 255 1.21 -1.40 9.38
N ILE A 256 0.06 -1.92 9.74
CA ILE A 256 -0.70 -1.40 10.89
C ILE A 256 0.08 -1.67 12.18
N ILE A 257 0.74 -2.82 12.29
CA ILE A 257 1.60 -3.15 13.45
C ILE A 257 2.79 -2.19 13.51
N SER A 258 3.49 -1.97 12.39
CA SER A 258 4.61 -1.04 12.35
C SER A 258 4.17 0.41 12.58
N ALA A 259 3.01 0.83 12.07
CA ALA A 259 2.42 2.14 12.33
C ALA A 259 2.05 2.31 13.81
N THR A 260 1.51 1.27 14.45
CA THR A 260 1.21 1.27 15.89
C THR A 260 2.49 1.39 16.71
N ALA A 261 3.53 0.63 16.37
CA ALA A 261 4.83 0.70 17.03
C ALA A 261 5.46 2.10 16.90
N MET A 262 5.45 2.68 15.68
CA MET A 262 5.94 4.04 15.45
C MET A 262 5.08 5.08 16.15
N GLY A 263 3.77 4.90 16.18
CA GLY A 263 2.81 5.74 16.91
C GLY A 263 3.13 5.80 18.40
N TRP A 264 3.46 4.65 18.99
CA TRP A 264 3.86 4.56 20.39
C TRP A 264 5.27 5.14 20.63
N LEU A 265 6.25 4.74 19.84
CA LEU A 265 7.64 5.15 20.05
C LEU A 265 7.86 6.65 19.85
N VAL A 266 7.20 7.26 18.88
CA VAL A 266 7.46 8.65 18.46
C VAL A 266 6.43 9.62 19.01
N PHE A 267 5.17 9.21 19.09
CA PHE A 267 4.06 10.10 19.49
C PHE A 267 3.46 9.73 20.85
N HIS A 268 3.92 8.64 21.48
CA HIS A 268 3.35 8.09 22.73
C HIS A 268 1.85 7.80 22.63
N GLN A 269 1.38 7.45 21.43
CA GLN A 269 -0.01 7.16 21.12
C GLN A 269 -0.19 5.66 20.87
N LEU A 270 -0.95 4.99 21.74
CA LEU A 270 -1.41 3.62 21.54
C LEU A 270 -2.89 3.63 21.20
N PRO A 271 -3.36 2.73 20.31
CA PRO A 271 -4.78 2.54 20.07
C PRO A 271 -5.44 2.07 21.37
N ASP A 272 -6.62 2.60 21.67
CA ASP A 272 -7.43 2.08 22.76
C ASP A 272 -8.05 0.72 22.40
N SER A 273 -8.72 0.07 23.36
CA SER A 273 -9.24 -1.29 23.20
C SER A 273 -10.24 -1.43 22.05
N LEU A 274 -11.09 -0.42 21.82
CA LEU A 274 -12.05 -0.45 20.72
C LEU A 274 -11.36 -0.23 19.36
N THR A 275 -10.42 0.69 19.27
CA THR A 275 -9.60 0.87 18.07
C THR A 275 -8.81 -0.40 17.75
N ALA A 276 -8.19 -1.02 18.77
CA ALA A 276 -7.48 -2.29 18.59
C ALA A 276 -8.41 -3.41 18.10
N LEU A 277 -9.63 -3.49 18.63
CA LEU A 277 -10.67 -4.43 18.15
C LEU A 277 -11.02 -4.15 16.67
N GLY A 278 -11.28 -2.89 16.31
CA GLY A 278 -11.60 -2.50 14.93
C GLY A 278 -10.46 -2.82 13.95
N ILE A 279 -9.21 -2.55 14.32
CA ILE A 279 -8.01 -2.93 13.57
C ILE A 279 -7.95 -4.45 13.40
N GLY A 280 -8.18 -5.21 14.47
CA GLY A 280 -8.21 -6.68 14.42
C GLY A 280 -9.26 -7.21 13.43
N ILE A 281 -10.45 -6.62 13.42
CA ILE A 281 -11.54 -6.98 12.48
C ILE A 281 -11.14 -6.67 11.04
N ILE A 282 -10.53 -5.50 10.75
CA ILE A 282 -10.06 -5.14 9.40
C ILE A 282 -9.01 -6.15 8.93
N CYS A 283 -8.02 -6.44 9.77
CA CYS A 283 -6.97 -7.42 9.47
C CYS A 283 -7.55 -8.82 9.22
N ALA A 284 -8.42 -9.30 10.11
CA ALA A 284 -9.04 -10.62 10.00
C ALA A 284 -9.88 -10.74 8.71
N SER A 285 -10.65 -9.71 8.37
CA SER A 285 -11.43 -9.66 7.13
C SER A 285 -10.54 -9.74 5.89
N GLY A 286 -9.49 -8.92 5.82
CA GLY A 286 -8.58 -8.89 4.66
C GLY A 286 -7.75 -10.17 4.52
N MET A 287 -7.25 -10.72 5.62
CA MET A 287 -6.53 -12.00 5.62
C MET A 287 -7.46 -13.17 5.29
N GLY A 288 -8.68 -13.16 5.83
CA GLY A 288 -9.68 -14.20 5.59
C GLY A 288 -10.05 -14.31 4.11
N ILE A 289 -10.33 -13.18 3.45
CA ILE A 289 -10.67 -13.22 2.02
C ILE A 289 -9.46 -13.61 1.15
N ALA A 290 -8.25 -13.13 1.49
CA ALA A 290 -7.03 -13.54 0.80
C ALA A 290 -6.82 -15.06 0.87
N TYR A 291 -7.07 -15.67 2.03
CA TYR A 291 -6.99 -17.11 2.22
C TYR A 291 -8.04 -17.88 1.40
N VAL A 292 -9.29 -17.42 1.41
CA VAL A 292 -10.40 -18.03 0.64
C VAL A 292 -10.11 -17.95 -0.86
N GLU A 293 -9.66 -16.81 -1.37
CA GLU A 293 -9.32 -16.64 -2.78
C GLU A 293 -8.11 -17.48 -3.18
N HIS A 294 -7.09 -17.57 -2.31
CA HIS A 294 -5.93 -18.43 -2.56
C HIS A 294 -6.34 -19.91 -2.70
N ARG A 295 -7.15 -20.44 -1.76
CA ARG A 295 -7.66 -21.83 -1.85
C ARG A 295 -8.49 -22.08 -3.11
N ARG A 296 -9.28 -21.10 -3.54
CA ARG A 296 -10.13 -21.23 -4.73
C ARG A 296 -9.32 -21.25 -6.03
N ASN A 297 -8.24 -20.46 -6.09
CA ASN A 297 -7.38 -20.41 -7.26
C ASN A 297 -6.42 -21.60 -7.39
N HIS A 298 -6.24 -22.40 -6.32
CA HIS A 298 -5.36 -23.56 -6.28
C HIS A 298 -6.06 -24.83 -5.75
N PRO A 299 -7.13 -25.32 -6.42
CA PRO A 299 -7.93 -26.45 -5.90
C PRO A 299 -7.18 -27.78 -5.84
N GLN A 300 -6.08 -27.95 -6.60
CA GLN A 300 -5.39 -29.25 -6.72
C GLN A 300 -4.39 -29.58 -5.61
N ARG A 301 -4.10 -28.69 -4.67
CA ARG A 301 -3.18 -28.99 -3.55
C ARG A 301 -3.86 -29.56 -2.29
N ALA A 302 -5.18 -29.57 -2.25
CA ALA A 302 -5.94 -30.08 -1.10
C ALA A 302 -6.38 -31.56 -1.25
N GLY A 303 -6.18 -32.18 -2.41
CA GLY A 303 -6.71 -33.51 -2.73
C GLY A 303 -5.70 -34.66 -2.89
N THR A 304 -4.41 -34.43 -2.66
CA THR A 304 -3.36 -35.46 -2.79
C THR A 304 -2.74 -35.89 -1.46
N ALA A 305 -3.49 -35.76 -0.38
CA ALA A 305 -3.17 -36.54 0.83
C ALA A 305 -4.13 -37.73 0.85
N GLU A 306 -3.55 -38.92 0.70
CA GLU A 306 -4.13 -40.22 0.96
C GLU A 306 -5.07 -40.86 -0.09
N LEU A 307 -4.47 -41.60 -1.01
CA LEU A 307 -4.96 -42.95 -1.30
C LEU A 307 -3.76 -43.92 -1.19
N PRO A 308 -3.78 -44.86 -0.25
CA PRO A 308 -2.78 -45.92 -0.24
C PRO A 308 -3.00 -46.80 -1.48
N VAL A 309 -1.95 -46.95 -2.27
CA VAL A 309 -1.92 -47.91 -3.36
C VAL A 309 -2.09 -49.30 -2.72
N SER A 310 -3.28 -49.87 -2.89
CA SER A 310 -3.54 -51.27 -2.63
C SER A 310 -2.65 -52.11 -3.56
N SER A 311 -1.62 -52.69 -2.99
CA SER A 311 -0.87 -53.80 -3.58
C SER A 311 -1.76 -55.02 -3.54
N GLY A 312 -2.30 -55.42 -4.67
CA GLY A 312 -3.06 -56.68 -4.77
C GLY A 312 -3.34 -57.04 -6.22
N ASP A 313 -2.74 -58.14 -6.61
CA ASP A 313 -3.01 -59.05 -7.71
C ASP A 313 -2.19 -58.90 -8.99
N GLN A 314 -1.10 -59.65 -9.01
CA GLN A 314 -0.63 -60.28 -10.24
C GLN A 314 -1.45 -61.57 -10.52
N PRO A 315 -1.99 -61.80 -11.70
CA PRO A 315 -2.34 -63.12 -12.16
C PRO A 315 -1.12 -63.77 -12.80
N GLN A 316 -0.74 -64.94 -12.22
CA GLN A 316 0.09 -65.92 -12.88
C GLN A 316 -0.71 -66.61 -14.01
N SER A 317 -0.17 -66.59 -15.22
CA SER A 317 -0.20 -67.74 -16.17
C SER A 317 0.56 -67.33 -17.44
#